data_562fd4501e782f6f16852eafb86bc4ed
#
_entry.id   562fd4501e782f6f16852eafb86bc4ed
#
_cell.length_a   1.000
_cell.length_b   1.000
_cell.length_c   1.000
_cell.angle_alpha   90.00
_cell.angle_beta   90.00
_cell.angle_gamma   90.00
#
_symmetry.space_group_name_H-M   'P 1'
#
loop_
_entity.id
_entity.type
_entity.pdbx_description
1 polymer ?
#
loop_
_entity_poly.entity_id
_entity_poly.type
_entity_poly.pdbx_seq_one_letter_code
_entity_poly.pdbx_strand_id
1 'polypeptide(L)'
;MPEFGKKLGQILLEQGKISAPKLRLALHQQSLHPCPLGELLVSEKTVSHYNIAKALAQQQGLNHAETPDKPSVFPKSAAGFWLKTGLVPWRFTNGHWQIACANVQDFYKNFRELRQICGDFSLVLASPAQIRSQTLQLFSAQLLEQAETGLPSHQSCRSLNLKLPYLIALCCVLAGLMLRSELTAIVSLFHIFLGVALASLSLSTILKITIFIGALGHKPASAAPSNRPQVLPRITILIPLLEEPRILHHLLYHLQRLDYPRTHLEVMLILEDDDVETQTALLATDLPSWCCVITVPKGRVKTKPRALNFAFGFSSGDIIGVLDAEDAPEKDQLLKVANQFAMADPRLVCLQGRLDFYNAHKNWLT
;
A
#
# COMPACT_ATOMS: atom_id res chain seq x y z
N MET A 1 4.77 -38.10 10.35
CA MET A 1 5.41 -38.41 9.05
C MET A 1 4.93 -37.38 8.05
N PRO A 2 5.80 -36.81 7.21
CA PRO A 2 5.35 -35.91 6.14
C PRO A 2 4.45 -36.71 5.19
N GLU A 3 3.25 -36.20 4.98
CA GLU A 3 2.28 -36.82 4.05
C GLU A 3 2.56 -36.34 2.62
N PHE A 4 3.76 -36.69 2.14
CA PHE A 4 4.14 -36.39 0.76
C PHE A 4 3.11 -37.00 -0.20
N GLY A 5 2.39 -36.12 -0.93
CA GLY A 5 1.40 -36.50 -1.93
C GLY A 5 -0.06 -36.11 -1.64
N LYS A 6 -0.42 -35.73 -0.41
CA LYS A 6 -1.77 -35.22 -0.15
C LYS A 6 -1.93 -33.79 -0.65
N LYS A 7 -3.05 -33.53 -1.32
CA LYS A 7 -3.38 -32.17 -1.78
C LYS A 7 -3.89 -31.32 -0.59
N LEU A 8 -3.63 -29.99 -0.62
CA LEU A 8 -4.06 -29.04 0.40
C LEU A 8 -5.53 -29.22 0.83
N GLY A 9 -6.44 -29.37 -0.14
CA GLY A 9 -7.88 -29.56 0.15
C GLY A 9 -8.18 -30.84 0.93
N GLN A 10 -7.43 -31.92 0.71
CA GLN A 10 -7.60 -33.17 1.46
C GLN A 10 -7.14 -33.02 2.90
N ILE A 11 -6.01 -32.36 3.13
CA ILE A 11 -5.50 -32.08 4.48
C ILE A 11 -6.50 -31.22 5.27
N LEU A 12 -7.06 -30.20 4.64
CA LEU A 12 -8.06 -29.32 5.29
C LEU A 12 -9.36 -30.08 5.62
N LEU A 13 -9.78 -31.02 4.77
CA LEU A 13 -10.93 -31.91 5.06
C LEU A 13 -10.67 -32.82 6.25
N GLU A 14 -9.53 -33.50 6.28
CA GLU A 14 -9.13 -34.40 7.37
C GLU A 14 -8.99 -33.65 8.71
N GLN A 15 -8.51 -32.41 8.66
CA GLN A 15 -8.45 -31.52 9.83
C GLN A 15 -9.82 -30.94 10.25
N GLY A 16 -10.89 -31.21 9.51
CA GLY A 16 -12.23 -30.64 9.77
C GLY A 16 -12.31 -29.11 9.59
N LYS A 17 -11.35 -28.52 8.83
CA LYS A 17 -11.31 -27.07 8.60
C LYS A 17 -12.20 -26.62 7.44
N ILE A 18 -12.61 -27.56 6.59
CA ILE A 18 -13.53 -27.31 5.47
C ILE A 18 -14.46 -28.52 5.30
N SER A 19 -15.69 -28.29 4.88
CA SER A 19 -16.60 -29.37 4.50
C SER A 19 -16.44 -29.76 3.03
N ALA A 20 -16.78 -31.03 2.69
CA ALA A 20 -16.66 -31.52 1.32
C ALA A 20 -17.48 -30.72 0.28
N PRO A 21 -18.72 -30.23 0.57
CA PRO A 21 -19.43 -29.36 -0.34
C PRO A 21 -18.71 -28.04 -0.63
N LYS A 22 -18.18 -27.39 0.42
CA LYS A 22 -17.44 -26.12 0.27
C LYS A 22 -16.15 -26.31 -0.53
N LEU A 23 -15.43 -27.41 -0.32
CA LEU A 23 -14.23 -27.73 -1.09
C LEU A 23 -14.56 -27.95 -2.57
N ARG A 24 -15.64 -28.68 -2.89
CA ARG A 24 -16.09 -28.87 -4.29
C ARG A 24 -16.43 -27.54 -4.97
N LEU A 25 -17.14 -26.66 -4.26
CA LEU A 25 -17.45 -25.33 -4.78
C LEU A 25 -16.18 -24.52 -5.07
N ALA A 26 -15.24 -24.49 -4.13
CA ALA A 26 -13.96 -23.78 -4.32
C ALA A 26 -13.14 -24.36 -5.49
N LEU A 27 -13.09 -25.68 -5.66
CA LEU A 27 -12.40 -26.31 -6.80
C LEU A 27 -13.08 -25.99 -8.13
N HIS A 28 -14.42 -25.90 -8.15
CA HIS A 28 -15.16 -25.46 -9.34
C HIS A 28 -14.86 -23.99 -9.69
N GLN A 29 -14.86 -23.10 -8.70
CA GLN A 29 -14.47 -21.70 -8.91
C GLN A 29 -13.02 -21.56 -9.37
N GLN A 30 -12.10 -22.36 -8.80
CA GLN A 30 -10.70 -22.41 -9.23
C GLN A 30 -10.55 -22.83 -10.71
N SER A 31 -11.41 -23.69 -11.21
CA SER A 31 -11.40 -24.09 -12.63
C SER A 31 -11.87 -22.99 -13.57
N LEU A 32 -12.75 -22.08 -13.09
CA LEU A 32 -13.23 -20.93 -13.85
C LEU A 32 -12.23 -19.75 -13.82
N HIS A 33 -11.58 -19.58 -12.68
CA HIS A 33 -10.63 -18.50 -12.44
C HIS A 33 -9.37 -19.09 -11.78
N PRO A 34 -8.31 -19.39 -12.56
CA PRO A 34 -7.09 -20.00 -12.03
C PRO A 34 -6.46 -19.14 -10.93
N CYS A 35 -6.45 -19.66 -9.71
CA CYS A 35 -5.83 -19.03 -8.54
C CYS A 35 -5.43 -20.12 -7.53
N PRO A 36 -4.49 -19.85 -6.61
CA PRO A 36 -4.15 -20.79 -5.55
C PRO A 36 -5.38 -21.10 -4.67
N LEU A 37 -5.66 -22.40 -4.46
CA LEU A 37 -6.81 -22.84 -3.65
C LEU A 37 -6.83 -22.20 -2.26
N GLY A 38 -5.66 -22.04 -1.63
CA GLY A 38 -5.53 -21.43 -0.31
C GLY A 38 -6.01 -19.96 -0.30
N GLU A 39 -5.64 -19.19 -1.32
CA GLU A 39 -6.07 -17.79 -1.43
C GLU A 39 -7.58 -17.69 -1.67
N LEU A 40 -8.14 -18.57 -2.50
CA LEU A 40 -9.58 -18.61 -2.74
C LEU A 40 -10.35 -18.92 -1.45
N LEU A 41 -9.94 -19.94 -0.70
CA LEU A 41 -10.59 -20.32 0.55
C LEU A 41 -10.52 -19.21 1.62
N VAL A 42 -9.44 -18.46 1.64
CA VAL A 42 -9.29 -17.30 2.54
C VAL A 42 -10.15 -16.14 2.08
N SER A 43 -10.15 -15.83 0.78
CA SER A 43 -10.95 -14.70 0.25
C SER A 43 -12.44 -14.86 0.52
N GLU A 44 -12.94 -16.10 0.55
CA GLU A 44 -14.30 -16.46 0.91
C GLU A 44 -14.55 -16.61 2.43
N LYS A 45 -13.57 -16.27 3.27
CA LYS A 45 -13.63 -16.45 4.73
C LYS A 45 -13.97 -17.91 5.15
N THR A 46 -13.72 -18.88 4.28
CA THR A 46 -14.00 -20.31 4.56
C THR A 46 -12.94 -20.91 5.47
N VAL A 47 -11.66 -20.53 5.26
CA VAL A 47 -10.51 -20.99 6.06
C VAL A 47 -9.62 -19.79 6.37
N SER A 48 -9.06 -19.71 7.57
CA SER A 48 -8.14 -18.64 7.94
C SER A 48 -6.75 -18.82 7.32
N HIS A 49 -6.03 -17.73 7.10
CA HIS A 49 -4.62 -17.75 6.67
C HIS A 49 -3.75 -18.65 7.56
N TYR A 50 -3.99 -18.65 8.87
CA TYR A 50 -3.29 -19.51 9.83
C TYR A 50 -3.48 -21.00 9.52
N ASN A 51 -4.72 -21.43 9.30
CA ASN A 51 -5.03 -22.82 9.00
C ASN A 51 -4.49 -23.24 7.63
N ILE A 52 -4.48 -22.34 6.63
CA ILE A 52 -3.83 -22.60 5.34
C ILE A 52 -2.33 -22.79 5.51
N ALA A 53 -1.64 -21.90 6.24
CA ALA A 53 -0.21 -22.02 6.49
C ALA A 53 0.13 -23.33 7.23
N LYS A 54 -0.68 -23.72 8.23
CA LYS A 54 -0.53 -24.97 8.95
C LYS A 54 -0.72 -26.20 8.06
N ALA A 55 -1.71 -26.20 7.20
CA ALA A 55 -1.97 -27.29 6.26
C ALA A 55 -0.88 -27.40 5.18
N LEU A 56 -0.37 -26.25 4.67
CA LEU A 56 0.77 -26.22 3.75
C LEU A 56 2.05 -26.72 4.41
N ALA A 57 2.29 -26.36 5.68
CA ALA A 57 3.42 -26.88 6.44
C ALA A 57 3.37 -28.41 6.52
N GLN A 58 2.22 -28.98 6.86
CA GLN A 58 2.03 -30.43 6.88
C GLN A 58 2.24 -31.06 5.50
N GLN A 59 1.73 -30.46 4.44
CA GLN A 59 1.90 -30.91 3.06
C GLN A 59 3.37 -30.99 2.64
N GLN A 60 4.16 -29.99 3.04
CA GLN A 60 5.57 -29.86 2.69
C GLN A 60 6.50 -30.59 3.68
N GLY A 61 5.96 -31.19 4.74
CA GLY A 61 6.78 -31.82 5.78
C GLY A 61 7.58 -30.80 6.61
N LEU A 62 7.12 -29.56 6.66
CA LEU A 62 7.73 -28.46 7.41
C LEU A 62 6.99 -28.22 8.71
N ASN A 63 7.64 -27.57 9.67
CA ASN A 63 6.97 -27.10 10.87
C ASN A 63 6.19 -25.81 10.58
N HIS A 64 5.04 -25.68 11.22
CA HIS A 64 4.31 -24.42 11.26
C HIS A 64 4.94 -23.50 12.30
N ALA A 65 5.04 -22.22 11.99
CA ALA A 65 5.57 -21.20 12.88
C ALA A 65 4.62 -20.98 14.07
N GLU A 66 5.13 -21.24 15.26
CA GLU A 66 4.47 -20.89 16.52
C GLU A 66 4.64 -19.38 16.80
N THR A 67 4.37 -18.96 18.04
CA THR A 67 4.58 -17.58 18.46
C THR A 67 6.05 -17.17 18.20
N PRO A 68 6.31 -16.04 17.53
CA PRO A 68 7.67 -15.61 17.26
C PRO A 68 8.35 -15.16 18.55
N ASP A 69 9.62 -15.53 18.72
CA ASP A 69 10.49 -14.91 19.70
C ASP A 69 11.32 -13.82 19.02
N LYS A 70 11.45 -12.68 19.66
CA LYS A 70 12.37 -11.66 19.16
C LYS A 70 13.81 -12.20 19.31
N PRO A 71 14.52 -12.50 18.20
CA PRO A 71 15.86 -13.02 18.29
C PRO A 71 16.76 -12.01 19.00
N SER A 72 17.53 -12.48 20.00
CA SER A 72 18.46 -11.65 20.75
C SER A 72 19.65 -11.17 19.90
N VAL A 73 19.98 -11.93 18.87
CA VAL A 73 21.03 -11.61 17.90
C VAL A 73 20.39 -11.54 16.51
N PHE A 74 20.68 -10.49 15.78
CA PHE A 74 20.10 -10.26 14.47
C PHE A 74 21.17 -9.71 13.52
N PRO A 75 21.35 -10.28 12.33
CA PRO A 75 22.32 -9.78 11.36
C PRO A 75 21.79 -8.49 10.73
N LYS A 76 22.01 -7.34 11.42
CA LYS A 76 21.58 -6.01 10.96
C LYS A 76 22.08 -5.66 9.55
N SER A 77 23.25 -6.17 9.18
CA SER A 77 23.83 -6.02 7.85
C SER A 77 22.98 -6.63 6.73
N ALA A 78 22.09 -7.55 7.06
CA ALA A 78 21.22 -8.24 6.11
C ALA A 78 19.77 -7.69 6.09
N ALA A 79 19.48 -6.58 6.77
CA ALA A 79 18.13 -6.02 6.87
C ALA A 79 17.47 -5.83 5.50
N GLY A 80 18.19 -5.32 4.52
CA GLY A 80 17.69 -5.16 3.14
C GLY A 80 17.29 -6.47 2.46
N PHE A 81 17.98 -7.57 2.76
CA PHE A 81 17.62 -8.89 2.27
C PHE A 81 16.25 -9.32 2.81
N TRP A 82 16.05 -9.24 4.11
CA TRP A 82 14.79 -9.63 4.77
C TRP A 82 13.60 -8.85 4.25
N LEU A 83 13.75 -7.54 4.14
CA LEU A 83 12.71 -6.64 3.64
C LEU A 83 12.32 -6.94 2.19
N LYS A 84 13.31 -7.28 1.36
CA LYS A 84 13.09 -7.55 -0.06
C LYS A 84 12.50 -8.93 -0.35
N THR A 85 12.85 -9.94 0.45
CA THR A 85 12.53 -11.35 0.14
C THR A 85 11.25 -11.85 0.79
N GLY A 86 10.69 -11.13 1.77
CA GLY A 86 9.54 -11.60 2.55
C GLY A 86 9.86 -12.81 3.44
N LEU A 87 11.15 -13.13 3.60
CA LEU A 87 11.64 -14.06 4.60
C LEU A 87 11.87 -13.31 5.90
N VAL A 88 11.70 -13.97 7.04
CA VAL A 88 11.94 -13.30 8.32
C VAL A 88 12.59 -14.23 9.33
N PRO A 89 13.61 -13.76 10.08
CA PRO A 89 14.15 -14.51 11.19
C PRO A 89 13.07 -14.70 12.25
N TRP A 90 12.80 -15.95 12.59
CA TRP A 90 11.71 -16.30 13.49
C TRP A 90 12.19 -16.53 14.92
N ARG A 91 13.22 -17.35 15.04
CA ARG A 91 13.83 -17.71 16.32
C ARG A 91 15.32 -18.02 16.15
N PHE A 92 16.10 -17.78 17.18
CA PHE A 92 17.50 -18.18 17.24
C PHE A 92 17.74 -18.97 18.53
N THR A 93 18.06 -20.25 18.41
CA THR A 93 18.21 -21.15 19.56
C THR A 93 19.42 -22.04 19.34
N ASN A 94 20.33 -22.09 20.32
CA ASN A 94 21.52 -22.95 20.28
C ASN A 94 22.40 -22.79 19.02
N GLY A 95 22.57 -21.55 18.53
CA GLY A 95 23.36 -21.29 17.35
C GLY A 95 22.66 -21.61 16.02
N HIS A 96 21.40 -22.04 16.06
CA HIS A 96 20.61 -22.43 14.88
C HIS A 96 19.48 -21.43 14.63
N TRP A 97 19.37 -20.98 13.39
CA TRP A 97 18.31 -20.10 12.94
C TRP A 97 17.04 -20.85 12.55
N GLN A 98 15.93 -20.32 12.94
CA GLN A 98 14.63 -20.65 12.38
C GLN A 98 14.16 -19.48 11.50
N ILE A 99 13.92 -19.73 10.21
CA ILE A 99 13.52 -18.72 9.24
C ILE A 99 12.07 -19.00 8.84
N ALA A 100 11.22 -17.98 8.91
CA ALA A 100 9.83 -18.11 8.48
C ALA A 100 9.63 -17.54 7.08
N CYS A 101 8.75 -18.21 6.31
CA CYS A 101 8.25 -17.72 5.04
C CYS A 101 6.74 -17.96 4.92
N ALA A 102 6.06 -17.12 4.15
CA ALA A 102 4.67 -17.35 3.78
C ALA A 102 4.55 -18.24 2.53
N ASN A 103 5.55 -18.17 1.65
CA ASN A 103 5.62 -18.94 0.41
C ASN A 103 6.98 -19.64 0.31
N VAL A 104 6.94 -20.96 0.15
CA VAL A 104 8.15 -21.78 0.02
C VAL A 104 8.97 -21.44 -1.25
N GLN A 105 8.33 -20.93 -2.30
CA GLN A 105 9.04 -20.53 -3.51
C GLN A 105 10.01 -19.37 -3.27
N ASP A 106 9.62 -18.42 -2.42
CA ASP A 106 10.48 -17.28 -2.08
C ASP A 106 11.71 -17.72 -1.30
N PHE A 107 11.57 -18.76 -0.50
CA PHE A 107 12.69 -19.43 0.16
C PHE A 107 13.65 -20.04 -0.86
N TYR A 108 13.16 -20.85 -1.82
CA TYR A 108 14.04 -21.50 -2.79
C TYR A 108 14.76 -20.49 -3.69
N LYS A 109 14.11 -19.40 -4.09
CA LYS A 109 14.74 -18.34 -4.88
C LYS A 109 15.94 -17.71 -4.17
N ASN A 110 15.87 -17.58 -2.84
CA ASN A 110 16.86 -16.87 -2.04
C ASN A 110 17.75 -17.80 -1.18
N PHE A 111 17.68 -19.12 -1.40
CA PHE A 111 18.33 -20.12 -0.55
C PHE A 111 19.85 -19.91 -0.43
N ARG A 112 20.54 -19.59 -1.53
CA ARG A 112 22.01 -19.41 -1.54
C ARG A 112 22.42 -18.22 -0.66
N GLU A 113 21.74 -17.11 -0.82
CA GLU A 113 22.02 -15.88 -0.06
C GLU A 113 21.69 -16.07 1.42
N LEU A 114 20.55 -16.71 1.69
CA LEU A 114 20.13 -17.04 3.06
C LEU A 114 21.17 -17.90 3.78
N ARG A 115 21.73 -18.89 3.10
CA ARG A 115 22.77 -19.77 3.65
C ARG A 115 24.08 -19.03 3.95
N GLN A 116 24.42 -18.02 3.14
CA GLN A 116 25.59 -17.16 3.43
C GLN A 116 25.36 -16.28 4.67
N ILE A 117 24.13 -15.80 4.87
CA ILE A 117 23.78 -14.91 6.00
C ILE A 117 23.62 -15.68 7.32
N CYS A 118 22.93 -16.80 7.30
CA CYS A 118 22.50 -17.53 8.50
C CYS A 118 23.32 -18.79 8.80
N GLY A 119 24.10 -19.28 7.82
CA GLY A 119 24.77 -20.57 7.96
C GLY A 119 23.75 -21.71 7.92
N ASP A 120 23.65 -22.45 9.04
CA ASP A 120 22.69 -23.55 9.17
C ASP A 120 21.37 -23.03 9.77
N PHE A 121 20.24 -23.44 9.15
CA PHE A 121 18.92 -22.99 9.57
C PHE A 121 17.83 -24.03 9.25
N SER A 122 16.71 -23.92 9.93
CA SER A 122 15.47 -24.62 9.64
C SER A 122 14.42 -23.66 9.09
N LEU A 123 13.56 -24.20 8.18
CA LEU A 123 12.46 -23.43 7.61
C LEU A 123 11.16 -23.74 8.35
N VAL A 124 10.38 -22.70 8.60
CA VAL A 124 9.01 -22.81 9.12
C VAL A 124 8.05 -22.03 8.23
N LEU A 125 6.82 -22.52 8.12
CA LEU A 125 5.78 -21.81 7.40
C LEU A 125 4.93 -20.97 8.36
N ALA A 126 4.73 -19.70 8.00
CA ALA A 126 3.90 -18.76 8.73
C ALA A 126 2.85 -18.14 7.81
N SER A 127 1.77 -17.65 8.38
CA SER A 127 0.79 -16.87 7.61
C SER A 127 1.37 -15.50 7.19
N PRO A 128 0.87 -14.89 6.10
CA PRO A 128 1.31 -13.55 5.69
C PRO A 128 1.17 -12.50 6.80
N ALA A 129 0.13 -12.60 7.64
CA ALA A 129 -0.08 -11.72 8.78
C ALA A 129 1.01 -11.88 9.85
N GLN A 130 1.42 -13.13 10.14
CA GLN A 130 2.51 -13.42 11.07
C GLN A 130 3.86 -12.90 10.55
N ILE A 131 4.17 -13.12 9.26
CA ILE A 131 5.37 -12.58 8.61
C ILE A 131 5.40 -11.06 8.73
N ARG A 132 4.29 -10.40 8.40
CA ARG A 132 4.17 -8.94 8.48
C ARG A 132 4.36 -8.43 9.91
N SER A 133 3.70 -9.05 10.88
CA SER A 133 3.85 -8.69 12.30
C SER A 133 5.29 -8.81 12.77
N GLN A 134 5.97 -9.91 12.45
CA GLN A 134 7.37 -10.13 12.81
C GLN A 134 8.30 -9.14 12.07
N THR A 135 8.02 -8.85 10.79
CA THR A 135 8.77 -7.84 10.03
C THR A 135 8.65 -6.46 10.67
N LEU A 136 7.45 -6.06 11.06
CA LEU A 136 7.23 -4.81 11.78
C LEU A 136 8.00 -4.78 13.11
N GLN A 137 7.94 -5.86 13.87
CA GLN A 137 8.61 -5.93 15.16
C GLN A 137 10.14 -5.81 15.04
N LEU A 138 10.73 -6.41 14.01
CA LEU A 138 12.18 -6.44 13.83
C LEU A 138 12.74 -5.22 13.08
N PHE A 139 12.00 -4.71 12.10
CA PHE A 139 12.52 -3.76 11.11
C PHE A 139 11.79 -2.41 11.08
N SER A 140 10.88 -2.15 12.02
CA SER A 140 10.09 -0.90 12.03
C SER A 140 10.95 0.36 11.91
N ALA A 141 12.10 0.41 12.62
CA ALA A 141 12.99 1.56 12.56
C ALA A 141 13.62 1.76 11.17
N GLN A 142 14.08 0.67 10.54
CA GLN A 142 14.68 0.71 9.20
C GLN A 142 13.64 1.05 8.11
N LEU A 143 12.43 0.48 8.22
CA LEU A 143 11.32 0.79 7.33
C LEU A 143 10.91 2.26 7.45
N LEU A 144 10.87 2.77 8.68
CA LEU A 144 10.54 4.17 8.93
C LEU A 144 11.60 5.11 8.35
N GLU A 145 12.88 4.82 8.57
CA GLU A 145 13.99 5.57 8.00
C GLU A 145 13.92 5.55 6.47
N GLN A 146 13.67 4.40 5.86
CA GLN A 146 13.52 4.27 4.42
C GLN A 146 12.30 5.05 3.91
N ALA A 147 11.17 5.03 4.61
CA ALA A 147 9.98 5.79 4.25
C ALA A 147 10.22 7.31 4.29
N GLU A 148 11.02 7.79 5.25
CA GLU A 148 11.35 9.20 5.42
C GLU A 148 12.49 9.68 4.51
N THR A 149 13.45 8.82 4.16
CA THR A 149 14.71 9.22 3.51
C THR A 149 15.02 8.48 2.21
N GLY A 150 14.17 7.55 1.79
CA GLY A 150 14.42 6.67 0.63
C GLY A 150 14.60 7.41 -0.70
N LEU A 151 14.00 8.61 -0.84
CA LEU A 151 14.26 9.47 -2.01
C LEU A 151 15.52 10.29 -1.81
N PRO A 152 16.38 10.43 -2.84
CA PRO A 152 17.53 11.35 -2.82
C PRO A 152 17.10 12.79 -2.49
N SER A 153 17.93 13.54 -1.77
CA SER A 153 17.61 14.90 -1.33
C SER A 153 17.28 15.87 -2.49
N HIS A 154 17.92 15.69 -3.64
CA HIS A 154 17.67 16.51 -4.84
C HIS A 154 16.33 16.21 -5.54
N GLN A 155 15.68 15.09 -5.22
CA GLN A 155 14.34 14.71 -5.72
C GLN A 155 13.25 14.95 -4.67
N SER A 156 13.58 15.56 -3.54
CA SER A 156 12.69 15.77 -2.43
C SER A 156 12.66 17.21 -1.97
N CYS A 157 11.47 17.73 -1.68
CA CYS A 157 11.31 19.07 -1.09
C CYS A 157 11.73 19.15 0.40
N ARG A 158 12.24 18.07 1.00
CA ARG A 158 12.67 18.04 2.42
C ARG A 158 13.76 19.04 2.75
N SER A 159 14.61 19.35 1.77
CA SER A 159 15.73 20.28 1.90
C SER A 159 15.47 21.60 1.19
N LEU A 160 14.20 21.99 1.03
CA LEU A 160 13.86 23.29 0.47
C LEU A 160 14.31 24.38 1.45
N ASN A 161 15.59 24.67 1.40
CA ASN A 161 16.17 25.82 2.06
C ASN A 161 15.80 27.03 1.20
N LEU A 162 14.73 27.72 1.57
CA LEU A 162 14.54 29.11 1.16
C LEU A 162 15.80 29.82 1.66
N LYS A 163 16.76 29.98 0.76
CA LYS A 163 18.09 30.47 1.11
C LYS A 163 17.90 31.79 1.82
N LEU A 164 18.28 31.82 3.10
CA LEU A 164 18.31 33.00 3.95
C LEU A 164 18.73 34.30 3.21
N PRO A 165 19.68 34.27 2.23
CA PRO A 165 20.03 35.45 1.44
C PRO A 165 18.87 36.06 0.64
N TYR A 166 17.95 35.29 0.11
CA TYR A 166 16.79 35.85 -0.60
C TYR A 166 15.79 36.52 0.37
N LEU A 167 15.62 35.97 1.56
CA LEU A 167 14.82 36.58 2.61
C LEU A 167 15.48 37.87 3.09
N ILE A 168 16.78 37.86 3.31
CA ILE A 168 17.57 39.06 3.68
C ILE A 168 17.50 40.11 2.58
N ALA A 169 17.68 39.75 1.32
CA ALA A 169 17.57 40.66 0.20
C ALA A 169 16.18 41.30 0.11
N LEU A 170 15.11 40.49 0.29
CA LEU A 170 13.76 40.99 0.35
C LEU A 170 13.56 41.95 1.52
N CYS A 171 14.03 41.59 2.72
CA CYS A 171 13.99 42.47 3.91
C CYS A 171 14.77 43.77 3.71
N CYS A 172 15.94 43.75 3.03
CA CYS A 172 16.70 44.95 2.72
C CYS A 172 15.98 45.86 1.71
N VAL A 173 15.34 45.27 0.69
CA VAL A 173 14.51 46.04 -0.27
C VAL A 173 13.33 46.68 0.45
N LEU A 174 12.64 45.95 1.30
CA LEU A 174 11.50 46.44 2.09
C LEU A 174 11.92 47.55 3.07
N ALA A 175 13.06 47.38 3.75
CA ALA A 175 13.64 48.40 4.65
C ALA A 175 14.06 49.65 3.88
N GLY A 176 14.70 49.51 2.71
CA GLY A 176 15.08 50.62 1.84
C GLY A 176 13.88 51.41 1.35
N LEU A 177 12.78 50.75 1.04
CA LEU A 177 11.52 51.39 0.64
C LEU A 177 10.87 52.10 1.84
N MET A 178 10.99 51.59 3.04
CA MET A 178 10.47 52.22 4.27
C MET A 178 11.23 53.46 4.72
N LEU A 179 12.54 53.55 4.38
CA LEU A 179 13.37 54.69 4.72
C LEU A 179 13.13 55.94 3.87
N ARG A 180 12.34 55.85 2.81
CA ARG A 180 12.22 56.93 1.75
C ARG A 180 11.10 57.90 2.08
N SER A 181 10.35 58.06 2.76
CA SER A 181 9.25 58.89 3.25
C SER A 181 8.00 58.08 3.55
N GLU A 182 7.50 58.25 4.72
CA GLU A 182 6.56 57.29 5.35
C GLU A 182 5.33 56.98 4.50
N LEU A 183 4.66 57.99 3.93
CA LEU A 183 3.42 57.79 3.18
C LEU A 183 3.64 57.25 1.76
N THR A 184 4.65 57.75 1.05
CA THR A 184 4.95 57.36 -0.32
C THR A 184 5.53 55.95 -0.39
N ALA A 185 6.24 55.48 0.65
CA ALA A 185 6.77 54.12 0.73
C ALA A 185 5.62 53.10 0.94
N ILE A 186 4.66 53.38 1.79
CA ILE A 186 3.51 52.50 2.03
C ILE A 186 2.67 52.37 0.75
N VAL A 187 2.39 53.50 0.08
CA VAL A 187 1.63 53.49 -1.18
C VAL A 187 2.40 52.72 -2.28
N SER A 188 3.71 52.90 -2.37
CA SER A 188 4.55 52.15 -3.34
C SER A 188 4.59 50.66 -3.05
N LEU A 189 4.71 50.25 -1.80
CA LEU A 189 4.64 48.85 -1.37
C LEU A 189 3.27 48.25 -1.73
N PHE A 190 2.18 48.94 -1.47
CA PHE A 190 0.85 48.48 -1.83
C PHE A 190 0.72 48.27 -3.34
N HIS A 191 1.22 49.14 -4.19
CA HIS A 191 1.19 49.00 -5.65
C HIS A 191 2.06 47.82 -6.12
N ILE A 192 3.22 47.58 -5.49
CA ILE A 192 4.07 46.43 -5.82
C ILE A 192 3.31 45.11 -5.46
N PHE A 193 2.74 45.01 -4.26
CA PHE A 193 1.97 43.83 -3.87
C PHE A 193 0.74 43.63 -4.75
N LEU A 194 0.03 44.70 -5.07
CA LEU A 194 -1.10 44.64 -5.99
C LEU A 194 -0.65 44.20 -7.40
N GLY A 195 0.46 44.71 -7.92
CA GLY A 195 1.03 44.27 -9.18
C GLY A 195 1.40 42.81 -9.21
N VAL A 196 2.06 42.30 -8.16
CA VAL A 196 2.41 40.88 -8.02
C VAL A 196 1.13 40.00 -7.91
N ALA A 197 0.14 40.43 -7.13
CA ALA A 197 -1.13 39.71 -7.01
C ALA A 197 -1.88 39.64 -8.35
N LEU A 198 -1.97 40.76 -9.09
CA LEU A 198 -2.61 40.83 -10.40
C LEU A 198 -1.85 39.98 -11.44
N ALA A 199 -0.51 40.02 -11.43
CA ALA A 199 0.31 39.20 -12.31
C ALA A 199 0.12 37.71 -12.03
N SER A 200 0.11 37.32 -10.76
CA SER A 200 -0.14 35.92 -10.33
C SER A 200 -1.53 35.46 -10.73
N LEU A 201 -2.56 36.30 -10.50
CA LEU A 201 -3.94 36.00 -10.89
C LEU A 201 -4.07 35.88 -12.41
N SER A 202 -3.46 36.78 -13.17
CA SER A 202 -3.46 36.74 -14.65
C SER A 202 -2.79 35.49 -15.17
N LEU A 203 -1.61 35.14 -14.64
CA LEU A 203 -0.90 33.92 -15.01
C LEU A 203 -1.72 32.65 -14.71
N SER A 204 -2.32 32.58 -13.52
CA SER A 204 -3.22 31.49 -13.12
C SER A 204 -4.43 31.38 -14.05
N THR A 205 -5.01 32.52 -14.41
CA THR A 205 -6.18 32.57 -15.32
C THR A 205 -5.81 32.13 -16.73
N ILE A 206 -4.70 32.61 -17.26
CA ILE A 206 -4.18 32.20 -18.58
C ILE A 206 -3.92 30.69 -18.60
N LEU A 207 -3.29 30.18 -17.55
CA LEU A 207 -3.03 28.73 -17.42
C LEU A 207 -4.34 27.91 -17.43
N LYS A 208 -5.33 28.32 -16.65
CA LYS A 208 -6.65 27.68 -16.62
C LYS A 208 -7.35 27.70 -17.98
N ILE A 209 -7.32 28.84 -18.68
CA ILE A 209 -7.90 28.98 -20.01
C ILE A 209 -7.17 28.08 -21.00
N THR A 210 -5.85 28.03 -20.96
CA THR A 210 -5.03 27.17 -21.84
C THR A 210 -5.36 25.68 -21.61
N ILE A 211 -5.46 25.26 -20.35
CA ILE A 211 -5.86 23.90 -19.99
C ILE A 211 -7.28 23.60 -20.48
N PHE A 212 -8.22 24.54 -20.30
CA PHE A 212 -9.61 24.38 -20.76
C PHE A 212 -9.70 24.24 -22.29
N ILE A 213 -9.01 25.10 -23.04
CA ILE A 213 -8.94 25.02 -24.51
C ILE A 213 -8.31 23.69 -24.95
N GLY A 214 -7.23 23.27 -24.30
CA GLY A 214 -6.59 21.97 -24.55
C GLY A 214 -7.53 20.79 -24.28
N ALA A 215 -8.34 20.88 -23.24
CA ALA A 215 -9.33 19.86 -22.89
C ALA A 215 -10.48 19.75 -23.91
N LEU A 216 -10.89 20.87 -24.56
CA LEU A 216 -11.93 20.85 -25.59
C LEU A 216 -11.52 20.04 -26.84
N GLY A 217 -10.22 19.98 -27.14
CA GLY A 217 -9.67 19.19 -28.24
C GLY A 217 -9.41 17.71 -27.90
N HIS A 218 -9.42 17.37 -26.63
CA HIS A 218 -9.18 15.99 -26.17
C HIS A 218 -10.49 15.19 -26.25
N LYS A 219 -10.57 14.28 -27.22
CA LYS A 219 -11.57 13.22 -27.13
C LYS A 219 -11.25 12.38 -25.90
N PRO A 220 -12.23 12.11 -25.00
CA PRO A 220 -11.99 11.18 -23.91
C PRO A 220 -11.46 9.89 -24.53
N ALA A 221 -10.33 9.39 -24.01
CA ALA A 221 -9.81 8.11 -24.44
C ALA A 221 -10.98 7.13 -24.39
N SER A 222 -11.28 6.52 -25.54
CA SER A 222 -12.37 5.54 -25.66
C SER A 222 -12.21 4.57 -24.49
N ALA A 223 -13.30 4.37 -23.76
CA ALA A 223 -13.29 3.41 -22.67
C ALA A 223 -12.66 2.12 -23.20
N ALA A 224 -11.58 1.68 -22.59
CA ALA A 224 -10.91 0.45 -23.02
C ALA A 224 -11.98 -0.64 -23.12
N PRO A 225 -12.00 -1.45 -24.19
CA PRO A 225 -13.03 -2.46 -24.36
C PRO A 225 -13.08 -3.32 -23.09
N SER A 226 -14.29 -3.62 -22.64
CA SER A 226 -14.57 -4.34 -21.40
C SER A 226 -14.10 -5.82 -21.42
N ASN A 227 -13.29 -6.21 -22.39
CA ASN A 227 -12.69 -7.53 -22.43
C ASN A 227 -11.73 -7.66 -21.26
N ARG A 228 -12.06 -8.57 -20.33
CA ARG A 228 -11.17 -8.91 -19.23
C ARG A 228 -9.81 -9.34 -19.79
N PRO A 229 -8.67 -8.84 -19.24
CA PRO A 229 -7.36 -9.34 -19.63
C PRO A 229 -7.32 -10.86 -19.44
N GLN A 230 -6.60 -11.56 -20.29
CA GLN A 230 -6.43 -13.03 -20.14
C GLN A 230 -5.81 -13.41 -18.78
N VAL A 231 -4.94 -12.55 -18.25
CA VAL A 231 -4.36 -12.68 -16.92
C VAL A 231 -4.59 -11.37 -16.16
N LEU A 232 -5.32 -11.44 -15.06
CA LEU A 232 -5.57 -10.29 -14.19
C LEU A 232 -4.35 -10.06 -13.30
N PRO A 233 -3.78 -8.83 -13.25
CA PRO A 233 -2.72 -8.50 -12.32
C PRO A 233 -3.24 -8.48 -10.88
N ARG A 234 -2.35 -8.70 -9.91
CA ARG A 234 -2.66 -8.45 -8.52
C ARG A 234 -2.58 -6.95 -8.24
N ILE A 235 -3.61 -6.39 -7.61
CA ILE A 235 -3.68 -4.96 -7.28
C ILE A 235 -3.66 -4.79 -5.77
N THR A 236 -2.73 -3.98 -5.27
CA THR A 236 -2.74 -3.51 -3.88
C THR A 236 -3.22 -2.06 -3.83
N ILE A 237 -4.24 -1.79 -3.03
CA ILE A 237 -4.76 -0.44 -2.78
C ILE A 237 -4.27 0.02 -1.41
N LEU A 238 -3.58 1.14 -1.38
CA LEU A 238 -3.11 1.81 -0.18
C LEU A 238 -4.09 2.91 0.20
N ILE A 239 -4.63 2.86 1.41
CA ILE A 239 -5.60 3.83 1.93
C ILE A 239 -5.11 4.37 3.26
N PRO A 240 -4.53 5.56 3.31
CA PRO A 240 -4.14 6.20 4.54
C PRO A 240 -5.37 6.74 5.27
N LEU A 241 -5.46 6.43 6.56
CA LEU A 241 -6.50 6.88 7.48
C LEU A 241 -5.85 7.73 8.57
N LEU A 242 -6.44 8.88 8.87
CA LEU A 242 -5.96 9.76 9.93
C LEU A 242 -7.14 10.43 10.64
N GLU A 243 -7.42 10.00 11.86
CA GLU A 243 -8.51 10.54 12.70
C GLU A 243 -9.90 10.44 12.01
N GLU A 244 -10.13 9.33 11.30
CA GLU A 244 -11.32 9.12 10.47
C GLU A 244 -12.14 7.87 10.85
N PRO A 245 -12.54 7.69 12.13
CA PRO A 245 -13.25 6.49 12.55
C PRO A 245 -14.63 6.36 11.88
N ARG A 246 -15.27 7.48 11.50
CA ARG A 246 -16.63 7.48 10.93
C ARG A 246 -16.71 7.07 9.46
N ILE A 247 -15.60 7.22 8.70
CA ILE A 247 -15.58 6.95 7.26
C ILE A 247 -15.51 5.45 6.94
N LEU A 248 -15.09 4.61 7.90
CA LEU A 248 -14.79 3.20 7.69
C LEU A 248 -15.93 2.42 7.06
N HIS A 249 -17.17 2.60 7.53
CA HIS A 249 -18.33 1.91 6.97
C HIS A 249 -18.60 2.31 5.52
N HIS A 250 -18.46 3.59 5.19
CA HIS A 250 -18.63 4.11 3.84
C HIS A 250 -17.54 3.58 2.92
N LEU A 251 -16.29 3.64 3.35
CA LEU A 251 -15.13 3.12 2.63
C LEU A 251 -15.31 1.62 2.32
N LEU A 252 -15.57 0.80 3.32
CA LEU A 252 -15.76 -0.63 3.15
C LEU A 252 -16.93 -0.98 2.23
N TYR A 253 -18.04 -0.22 2.31
CA TYR A 253 -19.15 -0.37 1.39
C TYR A 253 -18.74 -0.19 -0.07
N HIS A 254 -17.96 0.85 -0.40
CA HIS A 254 -17.49 1.09 -1.76
C HIS A 254 -16.47 0.04 -2.22
N LEU A 255 -15.53 -0.33 -1.35
CA LEU A 255 -14.53 -1.36 -1.66
C LEU A 255 -15.15 -2.74 -1.90
N GLN A 256 -16.19 -3.12 -1.16
CA GLN A 256 -16.91 -4.38 -1.36
C GLN A 256 -17.66 -4.44 -2.68
N ARG A 257 -17.98 -3.30 -3.29
CA ARG A 257 -18.69 -3.22 -4.58
C ARG A 257 -17.77 -3.25 -5.80
N LEU A 258 -16.46 -3.20 -5.62
CA LEU A 258 -15.50 -3.31 -6.71
C LEU A 258 -15.67 -4.65 -7.43
N ASP A 259 -15.82 -4.62 -8.75
CA ASP A 259 -15.86 -5.80 -9.60
C ASP A 259 -14.43 -6.23 -9.97
N TYR A 260 -13.75 -6.84 -8.98
CA TYR A 260 -12.42 -7.40 -9.15
C TYR A 260 -12.28 -8.66 -8.33
N PRO A 261 -11.61 -9.73 -8.84
CA PRO A 261 -11.45 -10.98 -8.08
C PRO A 261 -10.74 -10.73 -6.75
N ARG A 262 -11.34 -11.17 -5.66
CA ARG A 262 -10.83 -10.95 -4.29
C ARG A 262 -9.47 -11.60 -4.04
N THR A 263 -9.15 -12.64 -4.79
CA THR A 263 -7.83 -13.30 -4.78
C THR A 263 -6.72 -12.46 -5.40
N HIS A 264 -7.07 -11.47 -6.23
CA HIS A 264 -6.14 -10.55 -6.89
C HIS A 264 -6.22 -9.13 -6.32
N LEU A 265 -6.98 -8.93 -5.25
CA LEU A 265 -7.15 -7.64 -4.58
C LEU A 265 -6.57 -7.71 -3.17
N GLU A 266 -5.73 -6.76 -2.85
CA GLU A 266 -5.25 -6.49 -1.50
C GLU A 266 -5.54 -5.04 -1.16
N VAL A 267 -6.10 -4.78 0.02
CA VAL A 267 -6.32 -3.42 0.51
C VAL A 267 -5.58 -3.25 1.82
N MET A 268 -4.74 -2.24 1.88
CA MET A 268 -4.00 -1.87 3.09
C MET A 268 -4.56 -0.60 3.69
N LEU A 269 -5.20 -0.72 4.84
CA LEU A 269 -5.64 0.40 5.66
C LEU A 269 -4.46 0.85 6.51
N ILE A 270 -3.99 2.07 6.30
CA ILE A 270 -2.74 2.56 6.85
C ILE A 270 -3.06 3.57 7.94
N LEU A 271 -2.62 3.30 9.17
CA LEU A 271 -2.88 4.13 10.34
C LEU A 271 -1.59 4.58 11.00
N GLU A 272 -1.65 5.74 11.63
CA GLU A 272 -0.58 6.16 12.55
C GLU A 272 -0.74 5.46 13.91
N ASP A 273 0.38 5.17 14.56
CA ASP A 273 0.42 4.45 15.84
C ASP A 273 -0.29 5.20 16.99
N ASP A 274 -0.39 6.52 16.89
CA ASP A 274 -1.06 7.39 17.86
C ASP A 274 -2.54 7.66 17.57
N ASP A 275 -3.11 7.12 16.49
CA ASP A 275 -4.53 7.27 16.14
C ASP A 275 -5.38 6.18 16.81
N VAL A 276 -5.58 6.31 18.11
CA VAL A 276 -6.31 5.33 18.93
C VAL A 276 -7.78 5.23 18.54
N GLU A 277 -8.41 6.32 18.11
CA GLU A 277 -9.83 6.34 17.76
C GLU A 277 -10.11 5.50 16.52
N THR A 278 -9.34 5.71 15.44
CA THR A 278 -9.49 4.93 14.21
C THR A 278 -9.07 3.46 14.42
N GLN A 279 -8.03 3.19 15.23
CA GLN A 279 -7.64 1.83 15.60
C GLN A 279 -8.77 1.10 16.33
N THR A 280 -9.41 1.75 17.31
CA THR A 280 -10.53 1.17 18.07
C THR A 280 -11.72 0.87 17.15
N ALA A 281 -12.05 1.79 16.25
CA ALA A 281 -13.12 1.59 15.27
C ALA A 281 -12.83 0.41 14.31
N LEU A 282 -11.58 0.25 13.88
CA LEU A 282 -11.16 -0.87 13.03
C LEU A 282 -11.21 -2.22 13.77
N LEU A 283 -10.81 -2.26 15.05
CA LEU A 283 -10.90 -3.47 15.87
C LEU A 283 -12.36 -3.94 16.07
N ALA A 284 -13.30 -2.99 16.09
CA ALA A 284 -14.74 -3.28 16.19
C ALA A 284 -15.38 -3.66 14.84
N THR A 285 -14.63 -3.53 13.72
CA THR A 285 -15.13 -3.74 12.36
C THR A 285 -14.70 -5.12 11.83
N ASP A 286 -15.66 -5.91 11.30
CA ASP A 286 -15.33 -7.17 10.62
C ASP A 286 -14.73 -6.90 9.23
N LEU A 287 -13.42 -6.80 9.17
CA LEU A 287 -12.69 -6.56 7.93
C LEU A 287 -12.76 -7.77 6.98
N PRO A 288 -12.94 -7.54 5.67
CA PRO A 288 -12.78 -8.57 4.67
C PRO A 288 -11.38 -9.19 4.72
N SER A 289 -11.25 -10.47 4.34
CA SER A 289 -9.97 -11.21 4.36
C SER A 289 -8.90 -10.64 3.41
N TRP A 290 -9.32 -9.89 2.38
CA TRP A 290 -8.45 -9.17 1.45
C TRP A 290 -8.06 -7.77 1.94
N CYS A 291 -8.54 -7.34 3.10
CA CYS A 291 -8.11 -6.13 3.79
C CYS A 291 -7.10 -6.46 4.89
N CYS A 292 -6.10 -5.63 5.04
CA CYS A 292 -5.17 -5.69 6.15
C CYS A 292 -4.89 -4.30 6.72
N VAL A 293 -4.49 -4.24 7.98
CA VAL A 293 -4.14 -3.01 8.68
C VAL A 293 -2.62 -2.92 8.79
N ILE A 294 -2.08 -1.76 8.47
CA ILE A 294 -0.66 -1.41 8.65
C ILE A 294 -0.58 -0.23 9.60
N THR A 295 -0.03 -0.44 10.79
CA THR A 295 0.23 0.63 11.74
C THR A 295 1.63 1.20 11.51
N VAL A 296 1.71 2.49 11.22
CA VAL A 296 2.94 3.22 10.96
C VAL A 296 3.49 3.75 12.28
N PRO A 297 4.72 3.38 12.68
CA PRO A 297 5.30 3.86 13.93
C PRO A 297 5.49 5.37 13.91
N LYS A 298 5.50 5.97 15.11
CA LYS A 298 5.77 7.40 15.28
C LYS A 298 7.13 7.77 14.69
N GLY A 299 7.15 8.77 13.81
CA GLY A 299 8.35 9.26 13.13
C GLY A 299 8.58 10.75 13.33
N ARG A 300 9.53 11.31 12.57
CA ARG A 300 9.90 12.74 12.66
C ARG A 300 8.79 13.66 12.18
N VAL A 301 8.11 13.26 11.13
CA VAL A 301 7.01 14.02 10.51
C VAL A 301 5.82 13.10 10.27
N LYS A 302 4.62 13.56 10.59
CA LYS A 302 3.38 12.84 10.34
C LYS A 302 2.80 13.35 9.03
N THR A 303 3.01 12.60 7.95
CA THR A 303 2.56 12.98 6.61
C THR A 303 2.04 11.76 5.83
N LYS A 304 1.02 11.98 5.01
CA LYS A 304 0.45 10.97 4.12
C LYS A 304 1.52 10.27 3.24
N PRO A 305 2.47 10.97 2.57
CA PRO A 305 3.51 10.31 1.79
C PRO A 305 4.40 9.37 2.62
N ARG A 306 4.73 9.72 3.87
CA ARG A 306 5.49 8.86 4.76
C ARG A 306 4.74 7.56 5.06
N ALA A 307 3.47 7.68 5.41
CA ALA A 307 2.62 6.53 5.72
C ALA A 307 2.49 5.60 4.51
N LEU A 308 2.25 6.15 3.32
CA LEU A 308 2.20 5.41 2.06
C LEU A 308 3.53 4.71 1.74
N ASN A 309 4.67 5.41 1.86
CA ASN A 309 5.99 4.83 1.62
C ASN A 309 6.31 3.69 2.59
N PHE A 310 5.89 3.82 3.86
CA PHE A 310 6.05 2.76 4.85
C PHE A 310 5.24 1.51 4.48
N ALA A 311 3.97 1.68 4.15
CA ALA A 311 3.08 0.59 3.77
C ALA A 311 3.46 -0.05 2.43
N PHE A 312 4.02 0.73 1.50
CA PHE A 312 4.46 0.24 0.19
C PHE A 312 5.43 -0.94 0.30
N GLY A 313 6.30 -0.97 1.31
CA GLY A 313 7.22 -2.08 1.55
C GLY A 313 6.53 -3.43 1.83
N PHE A 314 5.25 -3.44 2.18
CA PHE A 314 4.45 -4.63 2.46
C PHE A 314 3.50 -5.00 1.31
N SER A 315 3.42 -4.19 0.27
CA SER A 315 2.52 -4.44 -0.87
C SER A 315 2.98 -5.63 -1.69
N SER A 316 2.03 -6.43 -2.16
CA SER A 316 2.28 -7.63 -2.96
C SER A 316 1.71 -7.53 -4.37
N GLY A 317 1.05 -6.43 -4.73
CA GLY A 317 0.44 -6.21 -6.03
C GLY A 317 1.43 -5.88 -7.14
N ASP A 318 1.12 -6.30 -8.35
CA ASP A 318 1.82 -5.89 -9.58
C ASP A 318 1.50 -4.42 -9.90
N ILE A 319 0.31 -3.97 -9.50
CA ILE A 319 -0.16 -2.59 -9.61
C ILE A 319 -0.48 -2.06 -8.22
N ILE A 320 0.02 -0.88 -7.91
CA ILE A 320 -0.26 -0.19 -6.66
C ILE A 320 -1.22 0.97 -6.92
N GLY A 321 -2.37 0.95 -6.27
CA GLY A 321 -3.33 2.05 -6.26
C GLY A 321 -3.26 2.83 -4.95
N VAL A 322 -3.57 4.12 -5.01
CA VAL A 322 -3.75 4.97 -3.82
C VAL A 322 -5.15 5.57 -3.91
N LEU A 323 -5.92 5.40 -2.86
CA LEU A 323 -7.23 6.02 -2.69
C LEU A 323 -7.26 6.80 -1.38
N ASP A 324 -8.06 7.87 -1.35
CA ASP A 324 -8.39 8.56 -0.11
C ASP A 324 -9.55 7.85 0.59
N ALA A 325 -9.68 8.05 1.89
CA ALA A 325 -10.69 7.36 2.69
C ALA A 325 -12.14 7.71 2.25
N GLU A 326 -12.33 8.92 1.76
CA GLU A 326 -13.60 9.41 1.24
C GLU A 326 -13.89 9.03 -0.22
N ASP A 327 -12.93 8.45 -0.94
CA ASP A 327 -13.11 8.10 -2.33
C ASP A 327 -14.16 7.00 -2.52
N ALA A 328 -14.98 7.18 -3.55
CA ALA A 328 -15.99 6.21 -3.99
C ALA A 328 -15.63 5.70 -5.39
N PRO A 329 -14.73 4.73 -5.52
CA PRO A 329 -14.29 4.22 -6.81
C PRO A 329 -15.45 3.58 -7.58
N GLU A 330 -15.45 3.73 -8.91
CA GLU A 330 -16.39 3.03 -9.78
C GLU A 330 -16.24 1.51 -9.66
N LYS A 331 -17.33 0.77 -9.81
CA LYS A 331 -17.31 -0.69 -9.63
C LYS A 331 -16.29 -1.39 -10.53
N ASP A 332 -16.15 -0.95 -11.76
CA ASP A 332 -15.27 -1.52 -12.78
C ASP A 332 -13.90 -0.81 -12.88
N GLN A 333 -13.59 0.14 -11.98
CA GLN A 333 -12.37 0.95 -12.03
C GLN A 333 -11.12 0.09 -12.08
N LEU A 334 -11.02 -0.95 -11.26
CA LEU A 334 -9.84 -1.82 -11.25
C LEU A 334 -9.69 -2.64 -12.52
N LEU A 335 -10.80 -3.07 -13.14
CA LEU A 335 -10.77 -3.72 -14.45
C LEU A 335 -10.31 -2.75 -15.54
N LYS A 336 -10.78 -1.50 -15.51
CA LYS A 336 -10.34 -0.45 -16.44
C LYS A 336 -8.83 -0.21 -16.31
N VAL A 337 -8.33 -0.11 -15.08
CA VAL A 337 -6.88 0.06 -14.79
C VAL A 337 -6.08 -1.13 -15.31
N ALA A 338 -6.49 -2.36 -14.98
CA ALA A 338 -5.81 -3.58 -15.42
C ALA A 338 -5.76 -3.67 -16.96
N ASN A 339 -6.88 -3.39 -17.66
CA ASN A 339 -6.94 -3.35 -19.11
C ASN A 339 -6.01 -2.28 -19.71
N GLN A 340 -6.02 -1.08 -19.12
CA GLN A 340 -5.21 0.03 -19.61
C GLN A 340 -3.71 -0.32 -19.55
N PHE A 341 -3.24 -0.88 -18.43
CA PHE A 341 -1.85 -1.33 -18.31
C PHE A 341 -1.52 -2.51 -19.22
N ALA A 342 -2.46 -3.45 -19.41
CA ALA A 342 -2.24 -4.60 -20.29
C ALA A 342 -2.11 -4.20 -21.78
N MET A 343 -2.75 -3.11 -22.21
CA MET A 343 -2.75 -2.62 -23.59
C MET A 343 -1.77 -1.48 -23.85
N ALA A 344 -1.16 -0.94 -22.80
CA ALA A 344 -0.35 0.26 -22.89
C ALA A 344 1.07 -0.03 -23.36
N ASP A 345 1.73 1.03 -23.86
CA ASP A 345 3.17 1.04 -24.08
C ASP A 345 3.92 0.74 -22.75
N PRO A 346 5.01 -0.07 -22.77
CA PRO A 346 5.81 -0.35 -21.57
C PRO A 346 6.33 0.88 -20.83
N ARG A 347 6.31 2.06 -21.43
CA ARG A 347 6.67 3.33 -20.81
C ARG A 347 5.57 3.92 -19.93
N LEU A 348 4.35 3.39 -20.00
CA LEU A 348 3.27 3.81 -19.12
C LEU A 348 3.51 3.23 -17.73
N VAL A 349 3.87 4.09 -16.77
CA VAL A 349 4.17 3.69 -15.39
C VAL A 349 3.14 4.17 -14.39
N CYS A 350 2.25 5.09 -14.78
CA CYS A 350 1.24 5.66 -13.89
C CYS A 350 -0.05 5.98 -14.66
N LEU A 351 -1.17 5.68 -14.04
CA LEU A 351 -2.51 6.11 -14.45
C LEU A 351 -3.10 6.98 -13.35
N GLN A 352 -3.61 8.13 -13.73
CA GLN A 352 -4.34 9.00 -12.80
C GLN A 352 -5.83 8.91 -13.08
N GLY A 353 -6.62 8.59 -12.06
CA GLY A 353 -8.07 8.62 -12.11
C GLY A 353 -8.57 10.06 -12.28
N ARG A 354 -9.65 10.23 -13.03
CA ARG A 354 -10.37 11.50 -13.06
C ARG A 354 -11.22 11.61 -11.78
N LEU A 355 -10.99 12.65 -11.02
CA LEU A 355 -11.82 12.94 -9.86
C LEU A 355 -13.14 13.55 -10.33
N ASP A 356 -14.26 13.00 -9.87
CA ASP A 356 -15.59 13.50 -10.16
C ASP A 356 -16.44 13.47 -8.88
N PHE A 357 -17.55 14.20 -8.86
CA PHE A 357 -18.44 14.27 -7.71
C PHE A 357 -19.52 13.18 -7.81
N TYR A 358 -19.52 12.22 -6.89
CA TYR A 358 -20.54 11.15 -6.86
C TYR A 358 -21.94 11.67 -6.50
N ASN A 359 -22.04 12.89 -5.99
CA ASN A 359 -23.28 13.54 -5.57
C ASN A 359 -23.73 14.71 -6.47
N ALA A 360 -23.16 14.84 -7.66
CA ALA A 360 -23.42 15.94 -8.61
C ALA A 360 -24.90 16.15 -8.95
N HIS A 361 -25.76 15.15 -8.73
CA HIS A 361 -27.19 15.22 -9.01
C HIS A 361 -28.07 15.59 -7.80
N LYS A 362 -27.48 15.79 -6.60
CA LYS A 362 -28.25 16.08 -5.40
C LYS A 362 -28.80 17.51 -5.34
N ASN A 363 -28.03 18.47 -5.79
CA ASN A 363 -28.44 19.88 -5.86
C ASN A 363 -27.48 20.64 -6.80
N TRP A 364 -27.79 21.93 -7.06
CA TRP A 364 -27.02 22.76 -7.98
C TRP A 364 -25.62 23.16 -7.49
N LEU A 365 -25.31 22.93 -6.22
CA LEU A 365 -23.98 23.20 -5.60
C LEU A 365 -23.05 21.99 -5.65
N THR A 366 -23.57 20.80 -5.84
CA THR A 366 -22.86 19.55 -6.00
C THR A 366 -22.96 19.06 -7.42
#